data_0cbfcbb216eb64c983ee2868f9c7a334
#
_entry.id   0cbfcbb216eb64c983ee2868f9c7a334
#
_cell.length_a   1.000
_cell.length_b   1.000
_cell.length_c   1.000
_cell.angle_alpha   90.00
_cell.angle_beta   90.00
_cell.angle_gamma   90.00
#
_symmetry.space_group_name_H-M   'P 1'
#
loop_
_entity.id
_entity.type
_entity.pdbx_description
1 polymer ?
#
loop_
_entity_poly.entity_id
_entity_poly.type
_entity_poly.pdbx_seq_one_letter_code
_entity_poly.pdbx_strand_id
1 'polypeptide(L)'
;SELSCPRQEGVDVRVYPEKMIVNCLDYKDRKRAEIELTVFNKPAVRLPEAYWLSFNADDIVSLVAEKTGATVDLLDVVEKGNRQQHGIDRYVDLITSGGTIRIWSEAAFLVNVGDARGLNYSTRYPDKRGGVHFNLSNNLWGTNFSMWNEGSLTYRFTVEML
;
A
#
# COMPACT_ATOMS: atom_id res chain seq x y z
N SER A 1 -9.70 -6.24 -13.72
CA SER A 1 -10.35 -4.93 -13.89
C SER A 1 -9.38 -3.96 -14.54
N GLU A 2 -9.83 -3.16 -15.50
CA GLU A 2 -9.07 -2.07 -16.11
C GLU A 2 -9.65 -0.74 -15.60
N LEU A 3 -8.78 0.10 -15.06
CA LEU A 3 -9.15 1.44 -14.61
C LEU A 3 -8.57 2.45 -15.62
N SER A 4 -9.43 3.17 -16.30
CA SER A 4 -9.02 4.29 -17.15
C SER A 4 -8.75 5.52 -16.28
N CYS A 5 -7.60 6.14 -16.48
CA CYS A 5 -7.30 7.41 -15.82
C CYS A 5 -8.01 8.55 -16.56
N PRO A 6 -8.66 9.48 -15.85
CA PRO A 6 -9.34 10.61 -16.49
C PRO A 6 -8.34 11.48 -17.24
N ARG A 7 -8.71 11.91 -18.46
CA ARG A 7 -7.97 12.94 -19.19
C ARG A 7 -8.47 14.30 -18.74
N GLN A 8 -7.56 15.15 -18.36
CA GLN A 8 -7.88 16.54 -18.08
C GLN A 8 -7.89 17.31 -19.43
N GLU A 9 -9.04 17.82 -19.86
CA GLU A 9 -9.15 18.61 -21.06
C GLU A 9 -8.33 19.91 -20.92
N GLY A 10 -7.54 20.24 -21.93
CA GLY A 10 -6.80 21.51 -22.02
C GLY A 10 -5.42 21.52 -21.40
N VAL A 11 -4.89 20.39 -20.92
CA VAL A 11 -3.51 20.29 -20.44
C VAL A 11 -2.70 19.41 -21.39
N ASP A 12 -1.71 20.00 -22.01
CA ASP A 12 -0.81 19.34 -22.98
C ASP A 12 0.16 18.34 -22.31
N VAL A 13 0.19 18.30 -20.99
CA VAL A 13 1.08 17.44 -20.19
C VAL A 13 0.27 16.33 -19.55
N ARG A 14 0.61 15.11 -19.89
CA ARG A 14 0.04 13.92 -19.26
C ARG A 14 0.54 13.82 -17.82
N VAL A 15 -0.36 13.94 -16.86
CA VAL A 15 -0.06 13.87 -15.42
C VAL A 15 -0.42 12.52 -14.77
N TYR A 16 -1.15 11.65 -15.50
CA TYR A 16 -1.60 10.36 -15.01
C TYR A 16 -1.04 9.20 -15.85
N PRO A 17 -0.93 8.00 -15.29
CA PRO A 17 -0.64 6.79 -16.05
C PRO A 17 -1.60 6.62 -17.22
N GLU A 18 -1.19 5.87 -18.23
CA GLU A 18 -2.04 5.57 -19.37
C GLU A 18 -3.26 4.74 -18.95
N LYS A 19 -2.98 3.73 -18.15
CA LYS A 19 -3.98 2.83 -17.55
C LYS A 19 -3.40 2.11 -16.35
N MET A 20 -4.30 1.55 -15.54
CA MET A 20 -3.98 0.58 -14.50
C MET A 20 -4.78 -0.68 -14.76
N ILE A 21 -4.13 -1.83 -14.65
CA ILE A 21 -4.79 -3.13 -14.76
C ILE A 21 -4.61 -3.86 -13.43
N VAL A 22 -5.72 -4.31 -12.87
CA VAL A 22 -5.73 -5.19 -11.70
C VAL A 22 -6.23 -6.56 -12.12
N ASN A 23 -5.37 -7.55 -12.02
CA ASN A 23 -5.70 -8.96 -12.16
C ASN A 23 -5.85 -9.56 -10.77
N CYS A 24 -6.93 -10.28 -10.53
CA CYS A 24 -7.15 -11.00 -9.29
C CYS A 24 -7.46 -12.45 -9.62
N LEU A 25 -6.70 -13.37 -9.04
CA LEU A 25 -6.89 -14.80 -9.13
C LEU A 25 -7.28 -15.33 -7.74
N ASP A 26 -8.53 -15.76 -7.61
CA ASP A 26 -9.10 -16.27 -6.36
C ASP A 26 -9.05 -17.80 -6.33
N TYR A 27 -8.30 -18.34 -5.38
CA TYR A 27 -8.20 -19.78 -5.09
C TYR A 27 -9.12 -20.15 -3.93
N LYS A 28 -10.40 -20.22 -4.19
CA LYS A 28 -11.46 -20.46 -3.19
C LYS A 28 -11.17 -21.65 -2.25
N ASP A 29 -10.65 -22.74 -2.82
CA ASP A 29 -10.31 -23.96 -2.07
C ASP A 29 -9.17 -23.77 -1.07
N ARG A 30 -8.36 -22.74 -1.23
CA ARG A 30 -7.15 -22.47 -0.44
C ARG A 30 -7.26 -21.25 0.45
N LYS A 31 -8.40 -20.57 0.43
CA LYS A 31 -8.60 -19.29 1.12
C LYS A 31 -7.48 -18.28 0.80
N ARG A 32 -7.13 -18.22 -0.48
CA ARG A 32 -6.02 -17.43 -1.00
C ARG A 32 -6.43 -16.70 -2.25
N ALA A 33 -5.97 -15.46 -2.40
CA ALA A 33 -6.08 -14.71 -3.63
C ALA A 33 -4.73 -14.10 -4.01
N GLU A 34 -4.45 -14.05 -5.30
CA GLU A 34 -3.29 -13.35 -5.85
C GLU A 34 -3.75 -12.13 -6.62
N ILE A 35 -3.09 -11.00 -6.37
CA ILE A 35 -3.40 -9.72 -6.97
C ILE A 35 -2.15 -9.21 -7.68
N GLU A 36 -2.28 -8.95 -8.98
CA GLU A 36 -1.26 -8.25 -9.74
C GLU A 36 -1.83 -6.90 -10.22
N LEU A 37 -1.18 -5.83 -9.84
CA LEU A 37 -1.50 -4.47 -10.28
C LEU A 37 -0.38 -3.95 -11.16
N THR A 38 -0.70 -3.57 -12.40
CA THR A 38 0.26 -2.94 -13.30
C THR A 38 -0.20 -1.53 -13.65
N VAL A 39 0.69 -0.58 -13.42
CA VAL A 39 0.56 0.83 -13.81
C VAL A 39 1.34 1.01 -15.11
N PHE A 40 0.67 1.41 -16.19
CA PHE A 40 1.28 1.54 -17.51
C PHE A 40 1.64 2.98 -17.83
N ASN A 41 2.86 3.16 -18.31
CA ASN A 41 3.35 4.42 -18.86
C ASN A 41 3.04 5.62 -17.95
N LYS A 42 3.38 5.48 -16.67
CA LYS A 42 3.32 6.59 -15.71
C LYS A 42 4.29 7.68 -16.19
N PRO A 43 3.84 8.93 -16.36
CA PRO A 43 4.74 10.02 -16.69
C PRO A 43 5.54 10.47 -15.47
N ALA A 44 6.68 11.08 -15.72
CA ALA A 44 7.40 11.82 -14.70
C ALA A 44 6.69 13.16 -14.45
N VAL A 45 6.18 13.35 -13.24
CA VAL A 45 5.48 14.58 -12.85
C VAL A 45 6.13 15.20 -11.62
N ARG A 46 6.12 16.54 -11.56
CA ARG A 46 6.63 17.31 -10.41
C ARG A 46 5.55 17.67 -9.40
N LEU A 47 4.30 17.39 -9.72
CA LEU A 47 3.20 17.57 -8.78
C LEU A 47 3.29 16.47 -7.70
N PRO A 48 2.98 16.79 -6.44
CA PRO A 48 2.91 15.79 -5.39
C PRO A 48 1.94 14.67 -5.75
N GLU A 49 2.44 13.43 -5.76
CA GLU A 49 1.64 12.26 -6.07
C GLU A 49 1.99 11.09 -5.16
N ALA A 50 1.01 10.23 -4.89
CA ALA A 50 1.21 8.94 -4.26
C ALA A 50 0.16 7.95 -4.77
N TYR A 51 0.60 6.71 -5.00
CA TYR A 51 -0.25 5.58 -5.40
C TYR A 51 -0.32 4.59 -4.25
N TRP A 52 -1.52 4.13 -3.95
CA TRP A 52 -1.79 3.25 -2.84
C TRP A 52 -2.64 2.07 -3.26
N LEU A 53 -2.34 0.88 -2.70
CA LEU A 53 -3.27 -0.23 -2.67
C LEU A 53 -3.66 -0.48 -1.22
N SER A 54 -4.97 -0.49 -0.97
CA SER A 54 -5.53 -0.55 0.38
C SER A 54 -6.22 -1.88 0.62
N PHE A 55 -6.00 -2.42 1.82
CA PHE A 55 -6.69 -3.59 2.33
C PHE A 55 -7.36 -3.25 3.64
N ASN A 56 -8.60 -3.67 3.79
CA ASN A 56 -9.38 -3.47 5.00
C ASN A 56 -10.17 -4.73 5.34
N ALA A 57 -10.55 -4.85 6.59
CA ALA A 57 -11.45 -5.88 7.08
C ALA A 57 -12.31 -5.30 8.20
N ASP A 58 -13.47 -5.90 8.39
CA ASP A 58 -14.28 -5.60 9.56
C ASP A 58 -13.58 -6.10 10.83
N ASP A 59 -13.82 -5.44 11.97
CA ASP A 59 -13.38 -5.86 13.29
C ASP A 59 -11.86 -6.07 13.45
N ILE A 60 -11.02 -5.22 12.86
CA ILE A 60 -9.57 -5.28 13.05
C ILE A 60 -9.23 -5.06 14.53
N VAL A 61 -8.70 -6.10 15.16
CA VAL A 61 -8.25 -6.10 16.56
C VAL A 61 -6.80 -5.61 16.66
N SER A 62 -5.91 -6.11 15.78
CA SER A 62 -4.50 -5.74 15.75
C SER A 62 -3.96 -5.78 14.33
N LEU A 63 -2.88 -5.04 14.09
CA LEU A 63 -2.14 -4.98 12.84
C LEU A 63 -0.70 -5.34 13.13
N VAL A 64 -0.28 -6.46 12.58
CA VAL A 64 1.04 -7.05 12.85
C VAL A 64 1.80 -7.15 11.53
N ALA A 65 3.10 -6.90 11.56
CA ALA A 65 3.93 -7.04 10.36
C ALA A 65 5.27 -7.69 10.68
N GLU A 66 5.90 -8.24 9.66
CA GLU A 66 7.29 -8.62 9.74
C GLU A 66 8.19 -7.40 9.52
N LYS A 67 9.08 -7.17 10.48
CA LYS A 67 10.09 -6.09 10.45
C LYS A 67 11.43 -6.63 10.92
N THR A 68 12.45 -6.54 10.07
CA THR A 68 13.82 -6.99 10.38
C THR A 68 13.90 -8.41 10.96
N GLY A 69 13.09 -9.32 10.39
CA GLY A 69 13.02 -10.72 10.79
C GLY A 69 12.20 -11.00 12.05
N ALA A 70 11.55 -10.02 12.64
CA ALA A 70 10.67 -10.17 13.79
C ALA A 70 9.22 -9.80 13.43
N THR A 71 8.27 -10.47 14.06
CA THR A 71 6.85 -10.13 13.98
C THR A 71 6.50 -9.13 15.07
N VAL A 72 5.99 -7.96 14.71
CA VAL A 72 5.74 -6.83 15.63
C VAL A 72 4.35 -6.25 15.41
N ASP A 73 3.74 -5.74 16.48
CA ASP A 73 2.54 -4.90 16.38
C ASP A 73 2.93 -3.55 15.78
N LEU A 74 2.32 -3.16 14.67
CA LEU A 74 2.65 -1.91 13.97
C LEU A 74 2.35 -0.67 14.81
N LEU A 75 1.40 -0.75 15.74
CA LEU A 75 1.02 0.39 16.56
C LEU A 75 1.90 0.57 17.79
N ASP A 76 2.70 -0.43 18.14
CA ASP A 76 3.47 -0.43 19.37
C ASP A 76 4.96 -0.82 19.19
N VAL A 77 5.54 -0.51 18.04
CA VAL A 77 6.95 -0.84 17.73
C VAL A 77 7.92 -0.02 18.59
N VAL A 78 7.68 1.27 18.70
CA VAL A 78 8.56 2.21 19.41
C VAL A 78 7.75 3.20 20.22
N GLU A 79 8.06 3.33 21.51
CA GLU A 79 7.46 4.36 22.36
C GLU A 79 7.76 5.75 21.78
N LYS A 80 6.72 6.58 21.63
CA LYS A 80 6.81 7.94 21.04
C LYS A 80 7.32 7.97 19.59
N GLY A 81 7.39 6.82 18.92
CA GLY A 81 7.71 6.74 17.50
C GLY A 81 6.52 7.03 16.58
N ASN A 82 6.78 7.07 15.29
CA ASN A 82 5.71 7.13 14.28
C ASN A 82 4.89 5.85 14.30
N ARG A 83 3.55 5.98 14.34
CA ARG A 83 2.59 4.87 14.34
C ARG A 83 1.77 4.74 13.06
N GLN A 84 1.99 5.63 12.12
CA GLN A 84 1.16 5.66 10.91
C GLN A 84 1.86 5.09 9.68
N GLN A 85 3.18 5.27 9.58
CA GLN A 85 3.94 4.81 8.43
C GLN A 85 5.07 3.88 8.87
N HIS A 86 5.15 2.72 8.24
CA HIS A 86 6.08 1.64 8.61
C HIS A 86 6.74 1.03 7.38
N GLY A 87 8.05 0.81 7.44
CA GLY A 87 8.71 -0.16 6.57
C GLY A 87 8.41 -1.57 7.08
N ILE A 88 8.14 -2.48 6.17
CA ILE A 88 7.90 -3.90 6.46
C ILE A 88 8.84 -4.77 5.63
N ASP A 89 9.00 -6.04 6.02
CA ASP A 89 9.81 -6.98 5.24
C ASP A 89 8.97 -7.65 4.15
N ARG A 90 8.02 -8.50 4.48
CA ARG A 90 7.29 -9.32 3.50
C ARG A 90 5.78 -9.26 3.61
N TYR A 91 5.24 -9.12 4.81
CA TYR A 91 3.79 -9.21 5.02
C TYR A 91 3.27 -8.30 6.14
N VAL A 92 1.96 -8.08 6.05
CA VAL A 92 1.15 -7.52 7.13
C VAL A 92 0.00 -8.47 7.43
N ASP A 93 -0.30 -8.68 8.71
CA ASP A 93 -1.46 -9.41 9.20
C ASP A 93 -2.50 -8.44 9.73
N LEU A 94 -3.72 -8.53 9.20
CA LEU A 94 -4.90 -7.95 9.80
C LEU A 94 -5.52 -9.02 10.70
N ILE A 95 -5.37 -8.86 12.00
CA ILE A 95 -5.97 -9.76 13.00
C ILE A 95 -7.37 -9.26 13.30
N THR A 96 -8.36 -10.10 13.04
CA THR A 96 -9.78 -9.81 13.25
C THR A 96 -10.37 -10.76 14.29
N SER A 97 -11.61 -10.53 14.70
CA SER A 97 -12.34 -11.46 15.56
C SER A 97 -12.60 -12.83 14.90
N GLY A 98 -12.61 -12.89 13.57
CA GLY A 98 -12.89 -14.09 12.77
C GLY A 98 -11.64 -14.85 12.31
N GLY A 99 -10.43 -14.34 12.54
CA GLY A 99 -9.18 -14.94 12.08
C GLY A 99 -8.16 -13.92 11.62
N THR A 100 -7.12 -14.39 10.97
CA THR A 100 -6.03 -13.54 10.46
C THR A 100 -6.06 -13.49 8.95
N ILE A 101 -5.99 -12.28 8.39
CA ILE A 101 -5.81 -12.05 6.96
C ILE A 101 -4.37 -11.60 6.76
N ARG A 102 -3.57 -12.43 6.13
CA ARG A 102 -2.18 -12.12 5.80
C ARG A 102 -2.08 -11.57 4.39
N ILE A 103 -1.38 -10.47 4.26
CA ILE A 103 -1.14 -9.79 2.98
C ILE A 103 0.37 -9.77 2.74
N TRP A 104 0.81 -10.59 1.80
CA TRP A 104 2.20 -10.60 1.32
C TRP A 104 2.39 -9.54 0.25
N SER A 105 3.53 -8.88 0.26
CA SER A 105 3.95 -7.93 -0.78
C SER A 105 5.33 -8.27 -1.31
N GLU A 106 5.48 -8.27 -2.64
CA GLU A 106 6.78 -8.53 -3.27
C GLU A 106 7.57 -7.25 -3.58
N ALA A 107 6.89 -6.10 -3.72
CA ALA A 107 7.54 -4.89 -4.20
C ALA A 107 7.13 -3.59 -3.47
N ALA A 108 6.11 -3.63 -2.63
CA ALA A 108 5.65 -2.47 -1.85
C ALA A 108 5.88 -2.73 -0.36
N PHE A 109 6.93 -2.15 0.20
CA PHE A 109 7.37 -2.42 1.57
C PHE A 109 7.14 -1.24 2.52
N LEU A 110 6.49 -0.19 2.07
CA LEU A 110 6.09 0.94 2.88
C LEU A 110 4.57 0.91 3.06
N VAL A 111 4.12 0.86 4.30
CA VAL A 111 2.69 0.78 4.62
C VAL A 111 2.27 1.90 5.57
N ASN A 112 1.05 2.39 5.37
CA ASN A 112 0.39 3.26 6.33
C ASN A 112 -0.74 2.50 7.02
N VAL A 113 -1.01 2.86 8.27
CA VAL A 113 -2.13 2.35 9.05
C VAL A 113 -3.22 3.41 9.12
N GLY A 114 -4.45 3.02 8.84
CA GLY A 114 -5.65 3.80 9.04
C GLY A 114 -5.93 4.87 7.99
N ASP A 115 -4.91 5.38 7.30
CA ASP A 115 -5.06 6.47 6.34
C ASP A 115 -3.98 6.44 5.25
N ALA A 116 -4.39 6.56 3.99
CA ALA A 116 -3.51 6.58 2.83
C ALA A 116 -2.91 7.99 2.58
N ARG A 117 -2.32 8.60 3.58
CA ARG A 117 -1.66 9.90 3.46
C ARG A 117 -0.15 9.76 3.39
N GLY A 118 0.45 10.39 2.40
CA GLY A 118 1.89 10.55 2.35
C GLY A 118 2.39 11.51 3.43
N LEU A 119 3.62 11.28 3.93
CA LEU A 119 4.31 12.11 4.92
C LEU A 119 3.53 12.33 6.23
N ASN A 120 2.70 11.38 6.58
CA ASN A 120 1.91 11.42 7.81
C ASN A 120 2.73 10.83 8.96
N TYR A 121 3.48 11.68 9.66
CA TYR A 121 4.28 11.27 10.80
C TYR A 121 3.57 11.68 12.09
N SER A 122 3.04 10.73 12.82
CA SER A 122 2.32 10.98 14.07
C SER A 122 2.64 9.93 15.12
N THR A 123 2.75 10.37 16.35
CA THR A 123 2.86 9.50 17.52
C THR A 123 1.48 9.07 18.05
N ARG A 124 0.39 9.64 17.49
CA ARG A 124 -0.97 9.27 17.85
C ARG A 124 -1.31 7.90 17.26
N TYR A 125 -2.11 7.14 17.98
CA TYR A 125 -2.66 5.89 17.47
C TYR A 125 -3.60 6.18 16.30
N PRO A 126 -3.35 5.63 15.11
CA PRO A 126 -4.26 5.73 13.99
C PRO A 126 -5.52 4.90 14.25
N ASP A 127 -6.60 5.21 13.55
CA ASP A 127 -7.80 4.38 13.57
C ASP A 127 -7.55 3.12 12.71
N LYS A 128 -7.27 2.00 13.36
CA LYS A 128 -6.99 0.72 12.69
C LYS A 128 -8.15 0.22 11.83
N ARG A 129 -9.39 0.72 12.03
CA ARG A 129 -10.55 0.40 11.18
C ARG A 129 -10.38 0.90 9.75
N GLY A 130 -9.48 1.84 9.50
CA GLY A 130 -9.11 2.24 8.16
C GLY A 130 -8.26 1.22 7.39
N GLY A 131 -7.75 0.18 8.08
CA GLY A 131 -6.95 -0.88 7.46
C GLY A 131 -5.49 -0.51 7.23
N VAL A 132 -4.90 -1.14 6.22
CA VAL A 132 -3.51 -0.90 5.80
C VAL A 132 -3.46 -0.45 4.35
N HIS A 133 -2.53 0.45 4.06
CA HIS A 133 -2.36 1.06 2.75
C HIS A 133 -0.91 0.88 2.32
N PHE A 134 -0.69 0.06 1.30
CA PHE A 134 0.64 -0.15 0.71
C PHE A 134 0.95 1.00 -0.24
N ASN A 135 2.04 1.72 0.04
CA ASN A 135 2.54 2.75 -0.85
C ASN A 135 3.24 2.11 -2.05
N LEU A 136 2.63 2.23 -3.21
CA LEU A 136 3.16 1.67 -4.45
C LEU A 136 4.26 2.55 -5.03
N SER A 137 4.01 3.85 -5.03
CA SER A 137 4.95 4.86 -5.51
C SER A 137 4.57 6.21 -4.95
N ASN A 138 5.55 7.05 -4.67
CA ASN A 138 5.32 8.45 -4.33
C ASN A 138 6.51 9.32 -4.71
N ASN A 139 6.28 10.60 -4.87
CA ASN A 139 7.30 11.64 -5.05
C ASN A 139 7.22 12.72 -3.95
N LEU A 140 6.66 12.37 -2.80
CA LEU A 140 6.39 13.33 -1.71
C LEU A 140 7.62 13.63 -0.85
N TRP A 141 8.67 12.81 -0.94
CA TRP A 141 9.83 12.91 -0.07
C TRP A 141 10.85 13.89 -0.67
N GLY A 142 11.03 15.02 -0.04
CA GLY A 142 12.06 16.00 -0.39
C GLY A 142 13.47 15.54 0.02
N THR A 143 13.96 14.45 -0.56
CA THR A 143 15.22 13.80 -0.24
C THR A 143 16.16 13.79 -1.44
N ASN A 144 17.34 13.17 -1.29
CA ASN A 144 18.34 13.00 -2.35
C ASN A 144 17.95 11.95 -3.42
N PHE A 145 16.81 11.31 -3.29
CA PHE A 145 16.31 10.37 -4.29
C PHE A 145 15.67 11.09 -5.46
N SER A 146 15.60 10.42 -6.60
CA SER A 146 14.83 10.93 -7.74
C SER A 146 13.40 11.19 -7.31
N MET A 147 12.95 12.44 -7.40
CA MET A 147 11.63 12.86 -6.95
C MET A 147 10.53 12.50 -7.95
N TRP A 148 10.89 12.13 -9.17
CA TRP A 148 9.94 11.73 -10.20
C TRP A 148 10.50 10.58 -11.01
N ASN A 149 9.65 9.58 -11.18
CA ASN A 149 9.94 8.38 -11.95
C ASN A 149 8.88 8.21 -13.02
N GLU A 150 9.29 7.68 -14.15
CA GLU A 150 8.41 7.36 -15.28
C GLU A 150 8.50 5.87 -15.62
N GLY A 151 7.55 5.38 -16.41
CA GLY A 151 7.54 4.02 -16.92
C GLY A 151 6.40 3.18 -16.39
N SER A 152 6.51 1.88 -16.60
CA SER A 152 5.51 0.90 -16.14
C SER A 152 5.99 0.18 -14.90
N LEU A 153 5.09 0.02 -13.93
CA LEU A 153 5.38 -0.58 -12.63
C LEU A 153 4.39 -1.71 -12.37
N THR A 154 4.87 -2.84 -11.89
CA THR A 154 4.03 -3.99 -11.52
C THR A 154 4.26 -4.36 -10.07
N TYR A 155 3.17 -4.56 -9.34
CA TYR A 155 3.13 -4.95 -7.94
C TYR A 155 2.33 -6.23 -7.78
N ARG A 156 2.83 -7.15 -6.94
CA ARG A 156 2.17 -8.41 -6.64
C ARG A 156 1.90 -8.54 -5.16
N PHE A 157 0.70 -9.01 -4.87
CA PHE A 157 0.25 -9.29 -3.52
C PHE A 157 -0.40 -10.67 -3.46
N THR A 158 -0.20 -11.35 -2.35
CA THR A 158 -0.95 -12.54 -2.02
C THR A 158 -1.73 -12.28 -0.73
N VAL A 159 -3.02 -12.58 -0.76
CA VAL A 159 -3.91 -12.47 0.41
C VAL A 159 -4.30 -13.87 0.84
N GLU A 160 -4.09 -14.20 2.11
CA GLU A 160 -4.40 -15.51 2.69
C GLU A 160 -5.21 -15.35 3.97
N MET A 161 -6.21 -16.20 4.16
CA MET A 161 -6.95 -16.33 5.42
C MET A 161 -6.36 -17.52 6.20
N LEU A 162 -5.73 -17.20 7.35
CA LEU A 162 -5.08 -18.14 8.26
C LEU A 162 -6.03 -18.61 9.36
#